data_8e33fd37988e24d641efca71661791a5
#
_entry.id   8e33fd37988e24d641efca71661791a5
#
_cell.length_a   1.000
_cell.length_b   1.000
_cell.length_c   1.000
_cell.angle_alpha   90.00
_cell.angle_beta   90.00
_cell.angle_gamma   90.00
#
_symmetry.space_group_name_H-M   'P 1'
#
loop_
_entity.id
_entity.type
_entity.pdbx_description
1 polymer ?
#
loop_
_entity_poly.entity_id
_entity_poly.type
_entity_poly.pdbx_seq_one_letter_code
_entity_poly.pdbx_strand_id
1 'polypeptide(L)'
;DGIVDHVERKNGKFIAAFNHKAVDVNEQVITTIAYHNSKYKIKQIAGLIARRILCYAKPNLKVMKGDRMGFIRFGSRTDLVVPSNVTICVKEGDKVKGGETILAKI
;
A
#
# COMPACT_ATOMS: atom_id res chain seq x y z
N ASP A 1 6.49 8.22 -9.82
CA ASP A 1 6.14 7.73 -11.16
C ASP A 1 6.64 6.31 -11.36
N GLY A 2 5.87 5.50 -12.05
CA GLY A 2 6.26 4.12 -12.30
C GLY A 2 5.25 3.41 -13.19
N ILE A 3 5.43 2.09 -13.33
CA ILE A 3 4.52 1.24 -14.09
C ILE A 3 4.03 0.13 -13.15
N VAL A 4 2.74 -0.11 -13.15
CA VAL A 4 2.15 -1.20 -12.38
C VAL A 4 2.59 -2.52 -13.01
N ASP A 5 3.32 -3.31 -12.24
CA ASP A 5 3.85 -4.61 -12.68
C ASP A 5 2.84 -5.73 -12.41
N HIS A 6 2.24 -5.71 -11.23
CA HIS A 6 1.36 -6.79 -10.78
C HIS A 6 0.33 -6.26 -9.79
N VAL A 7 -0.88 -6.82 -9.84
CA VAL A 7 -1.93 -6.56 -8.86
C VAL A 7 -2.48 -7.90 -8.40
N GLU A 8 -2.45 -8.15 -7.09
CA GLU A 8 -2.95 -9.38 -6.49
C GLU A 8 -4.01 -9.04 -5.44
N ARG A 9 -5.15 -9.69 -5.53
CA ARG A 9 -6.19 -9.60 -4.49
C ARG A 9 -6.20 -10.90 -3.69
N LYS A 10 -6.05 -10.77 -2.39
CA LYS A 10 -6.12 -11.90 -1.46
C LYS A 10 -7.40 -11.80 -0.64
N ASN A 11 -8.26 -12.79 -0.75
CA ASN A 11 -9.44 -12.90 0.09
C ASN A 11 -9.01 -13.36 1.49
N GLY A 12 -9.68 -12.88 2.50
CA GLY A 12 -9.30 -13.22 3.87
C GLY A 12 -10.27 -12.72 4.91
N LYS A 13 -9.76 -12.59 6.13
CA LYS A 13 -10.51 -12.15 7.30
C LYS A 13 -10.58 -10.62 7.40
N PHE A 14 -11.31 -10.14 8.41
CA PHE A 14 -11.49 -8.72 8.69
C PHE A 14 -11.24 -8.46 10.17
N ILE A 15 -10.05 -8.80 10.67
CA ILE A 15 -9.66 -8.45 12.04
C ILE A 15 -9.17 -7.00 12.09
N ALA A 16 -9.03 -6.45 13.30
CA ALA A 16 -8.55 -5.08 13.45
C ALA A 16 -7.23 -4.85 12.72
N ALA A 17 -7.15 -3.82 11.89
CA ALA A 17 -6.00 -3.60 11.02
C ALA A 17 -4.70 -3.27 11.78
N PHE A 18 -4.79 -2.78 13.02
CA PHE A 18 -3.62 -2.55 13.85
C PHE A 18 -3.02 -3.84 14.43
N ASN A 19 -3.73 -4.96 14.36
CA ASN A 19 -3.22 -6.26 14.79
C ASN A 19 -2.15 -6.72 13.80
N HIS A 20 -1.00 -7.17 14.31
CA HIS A 20 0.10 -7.63 13.47
C HIS A 20 -0.28 -8.78 12.53
N LYS A 21 -1.23 -9.61 12.93
CA LYS A 21 -1.72 -10.71 12.10
C LYS A 21 -2.53 -10.25 10.89
N ALA A 22 -3.04 -9.01 10.88
CA ALA A 22 -3.87 -8.51 9.79
C ALA A 22 -3.16 -8.56 8.44
N VAL A 23 -1.86 -8.32 8.40
CA VAL A 23 -1.07 -8.38 7.16
C VAL A 23 -1.05 -9.78 6.55
N ASP A 24 -1.18 -10.82 7.38
CA ASP A 24 -1.15 -12.21 6.92
C ASP A 24 -2.53 -12.78 6.63
N VAL A 25 -3.55 -12.36 7.36
CA VAL A 25 -4.86 -13.04 7.34
C VAL A 25 -6.00 -12.22 6.77
N ASN A 26 -5.88 -10.88 6.72
CA ASN A 26 -6.96 -10.03 6.26
C ASN A 26 -7.02 -9.95 4.74
N GLU A 27 -8.23 -9.73 4.24
CA GLU A 27 -8.43 -9.42 2.83
C GLU A 27 -7.61 -8.20 2.45
N GLN A 28 -6.93 -8.26 1.31
CA GLN A 28 -6.01 -7.20 0.89
C GLN A 28 -5.82 -7.18 -0.62
N VAL A 29 -5.38 -6.03 -1.12
CA VAL A 29 -4.92 -5.86 -2.50
C VAL A 29 -3.45 -5.44 -2.44
N ILE A 30 -2.60 -6.17 -3.14
CA ILE A 30 -1.17 -5.90 -3.22
C ILE A 30 -0.86 -5.41 -4.63
N THR A 31 -0.43 -4.16 -4.75
CA THR A 31 -0.02 -3.56 -6.01
C THR A 31 1.50 -3.45 -6.04
N THR A 32 2.13 -4.01 -7.06
CA THR A 32 3.57 -3.92 -7.27
C THR A 32 3.85 -2.91 -8.38
N ILE A 33 4.67 -1.91 -8.07
CA ILE A 33 5.07 -0.85 -9.02
C ILE A 33 6.55 -0.99 -9.31
N ALA A 34 6.90 -1.03 -10.60
CA ALA A 34 8.29 -1.05 -11.06
C ALA A 34 8.77 0.38 -11.32
N TYR A 35 9.96 0.70 -10.83
CA TYR A 35 10.62 1.98 -11.04
C TYR A 35 12.14 1.78 -10.97
N HIS A 36 12.86 2.16 -12.03
CA HIS A 36 14.33 2.08 -12.11
C HIS A 36 14.90 0.74 -11.61
N ASN A 37 14.48 -0.37 -12.20
CA ASN A 37 14.91 -1.73 -11.86
C ASN A 37 14.61 -2.16 -10.42
N SER A 38 13.82 -1.40 -9.70
CA SER A 38 13.36 -1.73 -8.35
C SER A 38 11.86 -1.92 -8.32
N LYS A 39 11.38 -2.65 -7.33
CA LYS A 39 9.96 -2.92 -7.15
C LYS A 39 9.51 -2.42 -5.78
N TYR A 40 8.36 -1.78 -5.78
CA TYR A 40 7.73 -1.24 -4.59
C TYR A 40 6.34 -1.86 -4.48
N LYS A 41 5.96 -2.31 -3.30
CA LYS A 41 4.64 -2.91 -3.08
C LYS A 41 3.82 -2.04 -2.16
N ILE A 42 2.56 -1.85 -2.53
CA ILE A 42 1.58 -1.16 -1.71
C ILE A 42 0.50 -2.17 -1.37
N LYS A 43 0.35 -2.46 -0.08
CA LYS A 43 -0.65 -3.39 0.43
C LYS A 43 -1.79 -2.59 1.03
N GLN A 44 -2.97 -2.66 0.42
CA GLN A 44 -4.20 -2.11 0.97
C GLN A 44 -4.88 -3.23 1.76
N ILE A 45 -4.97 -3.08 3.07
CA ILE A 45 -5.41 -4.13 3.98
C ILE A 45 -6.72 -3.72 4.64
N ALA A 46 -7.74 -4.55 4.51
CA ALA A 46 -9.03 -4.34 5.15
C ALA A 46 -8.93 -4.42 6.67
N GLY A 47 -9.85 -3.79 7.38
CA GLY A 47 -9.98 -3.84 8.83
C GLY A 47 -11.34 -4.33 9.25
N LEU A 48 -11.68 -4.15 10.52
CA LEU A 48 -13.00 -4.56 11.05
C LEU A 48 -14.15 -3.82 10.38
N ILE A 49 -13.98 -2.53 10.12
CA ILE A 49 -15.00 -1.67 9.52
C ILE A 49 -14.76 -1.47 8.03
N ALA A 50 -13.52 -1.18 7.66
CA ALA A 50 -13.09 -0.94 6.28
C ALA A 50 -12.92 -2.26 5.54
N ARG A 51 -14.02 -2.88 5.14
CA ARG A 51 -14.02 -4.22 4.53
C ARG A 51 -13.91 -4.19 3.02
N ARG A 52 -14.16 -3.04 2.39
CA ARG A 52 -14.15 -2.89 0.95
C ARG A 52 -12.89 -2.15 0.51
N ILE A 53 -12.18 -2.72 -0.44
CA ILE A 53 -10.98 -2.14 -1.02
C ILE A 53 -11.26 -1.83 -2.48
N LEU A 54 -11.14 -0.55 -2.87
CA LEU A 54 -11.18 -0.14 -4.26
C LEU A 54 -9.74 0.00 -4.75
N CYS A 55 -9.42 -0.69 -5.83
CA CYS A 55 -8.11 -0.60 -6.46
C CYS A 55 -8.28 -0.26 -7.93
N TYR A 56 -7.72 0.87 -8.36
CA TYR A 56 -7.78 1.33 -9.74
C TYR A 56 -6.56 0.89 -10.55
N ALA A 57 -5.54 0.40 -9.88
CA ALA A 57 -4.32 -0.06 -10.54
C ALA A 57 -4.58 -1.33 -11.35
N LYS A 58 -3.97 -1.39 -12.54
CA LYS A 58 -4.02 -2.55 -13.43
C LYS A 58 -2.61 -2.82 -13.96
N PRO A 59 -2.27 -4.08 -14.27
CA PRO A 59 -0.97 -4.38 -14.87
C PRO A 59 -0.71 -3.53 -16.12
N ASN A 60 0.53 -3.08 -16.28
CA ASN A 60 1.01 -2.22 -17.36
C ASN A 60 0.51 -0.77 -17.34
N LEU A 61 -0.28 -0.38 -16.35
CA LEU A 61 -0.72 1.00 -16.19
C LEU A 61 0.48 1.87 -15.75
N LYS A 62 0.69 2.98 -16.45
CA LYS A 62 1.63 4.00 -15.97
C LYS A 62 0.97 4.79 -14.87
N VAL A 63 1.67 4.93 -13.75
CA VAL A 63 1.20 5.76 -12.62
C VAL A 63 2.15 6.93 -12.43
N MET A 64 1.57 8.09 -12.24
CA MET A 64 2.30 9.33 -12.04
C MET A 64 2.09 9.82 -10.61
N LYS A 65 3.04 10.62 -10.16
CA LYS A 65 2.94 11.26 -8.84
C LYS A 65 1.59 11.97 -8.71
N GLY A 66 0.87 11.66 -7.65
CA GLY A 66 -0.45 12.23 -7.36
C GLY A 66 -1.63 11.44 -7.89
N ASP A 67 -1.41 10.42 -8.71
CA ASP A 67 -2.49 9.57 -9.20
C ASP A 67 -3.14 8.78 -8.07
N ARG A 68 -4.45 8.64 -8.12
CA ARG A 68 -5.18 7.78 -7.19
C ARG A 68 -5.03 6.33 -7.62
N MET A 69 -4.54 5.51 -6.70
CA MET A 69 -4.43 4.06 -6.93
C MET A 69 -5.65 3.29 -6.46
N GLY A 70 -6.42 3.86 -5.55
CA GLY A 70 -7.58 3.21 -4.98
C GLY A 70 -8.15 4.00 -3.82
N PHE A 71 -9.01 3.34 -3.07
CA PHE A 71 -9.66 3.93 -1.91
C PHE A 71 -9.94 2.86 -0.87
N ILE A 72 -9.67 3.17 0.38
CA ILE A 72 -9.99 2.33 1.53
C ILE A 72 -10.44 3.22 2.68
N ARG A 73 -11.46 2.82 3.42
CA ARG A 73 -12.05 3.63 4.47
C ARG A 73 -11.23 3.60 5.76
N PHE A 74 -11.57 4.49 6.68
CA PHE A 74 -11.03 4.54 8.02
C PHE A 74 -11.10 3.18 8.72
N GLY A 75 -10.09 2.87 9.51
CA GLY A 75 -9.98 1.56 10.19
C GLY A 75 -9.27 0.51 9.36
N SER A 76 -8.74 0.89 8.22
CA SER A 76 -7.91 0.05 7.36
C SER A 76 -6.42 0.27 7.65
N ARG A 77 -5.59 -0.41 6.87
CA ARG A 77 -4.14 -0.30 6.96
C ARG A 77 -3.53 -0.29 5.56
N THR A 78 -2.49 0.50 5.38
CA THR A 78 -1.70 0.49 4.15
C THR A 78 -0.24 0.24 4.52
N ASP A 79 0.35 -0.78 3.93
CA ASP A 79 1.76 -1.10 4.09
C ASP A 79 2.49 -0.78 2.79
N LEU A 80 3.62 -0.08 2.91
CA LEU A 80 4.53 0.19 1.81
C LEU A 80 5.78 -0.66 2.00
N VAL A 81 6.04 -1.55 1.06
CA VAL A 81 7.25 -2.39 1.06
C VAL A 81 8.22 -1.83 0.03
N VAL A 82 9.39 -1.49 0.48
CA VAL A 82 10.43 -0.82 -0.33
C VAL A 82 11.70 -1.64 -0.37
N PRO A 83 12.57 -1.45 -1.40
CA PRO A 83 13.89 -2.08 -1.42
C PRO A 83 14.75 -1.65 -0.22
N SER A 84 15.69 -2.51 0.17
CA SER A 84 16.56 -2.24 1.35
C SER A 84 17.50 -1.06 1.16
N ASN A 85 17.74 -0.62 -0.07
CA ASN A 85 18.65 0.49 -0.36
C ASN A 85 18.01 1.88 -0.29
N VAL A 86 16.73 1.98 0.06
CA VAL A 86 16.09 3.28 0.26
C VAL A 86 16.30 3.77 1.69
N THR A 87 16.31 5.08 1.87
CA THR A 87 16.40 5.71 3.19
C THR A 87 15.00 5.92 3.74
N ILE A 88 14.70 5.29 4.88
CA ILE A 88 13.41 5.48 5.56
C ILE A 88 13.43 6.81 6.31
N CYS A 89 12.41 7.65 6.10
CA CYS A 89 12.32 8.99 6.65
C CYS A 89 11.34 9.11 7.82
N VAL A 90 10.66 8.04 8.16
CA VAL A 90 9.65 8.01 9.24
C VAL A 90 9.94 6.88 10.20
N LYS A 91 9.37 6.96 11.41
CA LYS A 91 9.48 5.93 12.42
C LYS A 91 8.11 5.62 12.99
N GLU A 92 8.03 4.51 13.71
CA GLU A 92 6.79 4.11 14.38
C GLU A 92 6.28 5.22 15.31
N GLY A 93 4.99 5.48 15.22
CA GLY A 93 4.32 6.52 15.99
C GLY A 93 4.28 7.88 15.34
N ASP A 94 5.01 8.11 14.25
CA ASP A 94 4.98 9.38 13.54
C ASP A 94 3.61 9.62 12.91
N LYS A 95 3.14 10.86 13.01
CA LYS A 95 1.96 11.31 12.28
C LYS A 95 2.39 11.74 10.88
N VAL A 96 1.63 11.32 9.87
CA VAL A 96 1.92 11.63 8.48
C VAL A 96 0.74 12.31 7.82
N LYS A 97 1.03 13.21 6.87
CA LYS A 97 0.02 13.86 6.03
C LYS A 97 0.05 13.27 4.64
N GLY A 98 -1.11 12.80 4.16
CA GLY A 98 -1.24 12.29 2.81
C GLY A 98 -0.84 13.34 1.77
N GLY A 99 -0.02 12.94 0.82
CA GLY A 99 0.45 13.81 -0.25
C GLY A 99 1.58 14.79 0.13
N GLU A 100 1.97 14.85 1.41
CA GLU A 100 3.00 15.80 1.88
C GLU A 100 4.20 15.11 2.54
N THR A 101 3.95 14.20 3.48
CA THR A 101 5.03 13.59 4.25
C THR A 101 5.86 12.63 3.39
N ILE A 102 7.17 12.81 3.39
CA ILE A 102 8.11 11.90 2.72
C ILE A 102 8.34 10.69 3.62
N LEU A 103 7.94 9.51 3.16
CA LEU A 103 8.11 8.27 3.92
C LEU A 103 9.51 7.68 3.73
N ALA A 104 10.04 7.75 2.52
CA ALA A 104 11.34 7.21 2.18
C ALA A 104 11.94 7.98 0.99
N LYS A 105 13.26 7.92 0.86
CA LYS A 105 14.01 8.50 -0.26
C LYS A 105 14.83 7.43 -0.95
N ILE A 106 14.83 7.48 -2.24
CA ILE A 106 15.62 6.59 -3.10
C ILE A 106 17.08 7.02 -3.12
#